data_92949f30dc024f2ce8a9efe295c25221
#
_entry.id   92949f30dc024f2ce8a9efe295c25221
#
_cell.length_a   1.000
_cell.length_b   1.000
_cell.length_c   1.000
_cell.angle_alpha   90.00
_cell.angle_beta   90.00
_cell.angle_gamma   90.00
#
_symmetry.space_group_name_H-M   'P 1'
#
loop_
_entity.id
_entity.type
_entity.pdbx_description
1 polymer ?
#
loop_
_entity_poly.entity_id
_entity_poly.type
_entity_poly.pdbx_seq_one_letter_code
_entity_poly.pdbx_strand_id
1 'polypeptide(L)'
;MPQWPSLQLPAAAAAAAAARRATPFALCRSSSSSVSASASNQDLVACSWQKEDEAEAQSLVVVGGGAAGVYASIRAKSLAPHLNVLVFDKGRFLSKVKISGGGRCNVTNGHHLEPLGMARNYPRGHKELRGSFFKNHGPQDTMRWFSDHGVELKTEDDGRVFPVTDNSASIVDCLLNEARRLGVSLQAGKAVTGASVTENGKFVVKVEKRTVDFVDHVNAKYVLVATGSSQQGYSIAAQFGHSIIAPVPSLFTFKITDKRLADLSGVTFPIVKAKLKLDGIKRSAPELTQIGPMLVTHWGLSGPVVLRLSAWGARELHQYNYQAKLTVDFIPDIHIEDVKRILFLHKDHHASLDGDMHWASIPNNNLNTVALRLKQWMFEVVAKGQFKDEFVTAGGVPLSEISLSTMESKKQPNLFFAGEVLNVDGVTGGFNFQNAWTGGYIAGTSIGTLASSNMRQQQPYLQLDGS
;
A
#
# COMPACT_ATOMS: atom_id res chain seq x y z
N MET A 1 45.30 -5.45 9.33
CA MET A 1 44.43 -6.33 8.55
C MET A 1 43.55 -7.13 9.52
N PRO A 2 42.26 -6.88 9.63
CA PRO A 2 41.34 -7.79 10.28
C PRO A 2 40.69 -8.70 9.25
N GLN A 3 40.79 -10.00 9.49
CA GLN A 3 40.20 -11.08 8.71
C GLN A 3 38.67 -11.09 8.88
N TRP A 4 37.98 -11.21 7.79
CA TRP A 4 36.52 -11.43 7.73
C TRP A 4 36.22 -12.94 7.82
N PRO A 5 35.26 -13.40 8.62
CA PRO A 5 34.85 -14.79 8.63
C PRO A 5 33.94 -15.12 7.42
N SER A 6 34.31 -16.21 6.76
CA SER A 6 33.55 -16.86 5.68
C SER A 6 32.21 -17.41 6.20
N LEU A 7 31.12 -16.94 5.68
CA LEU A 7 29.77 -17.52 5.87
C LEU A 7 29.60 -18.73 4.94
N GLN A 8 29.59 -19.92 5.52
CA GLN A 8 29.13 -21.15 4.87
C GLN A 8 27.61 -21.18 4.84
N LEU A 9 27.05 -21.38 3.67
CA LEU A 9 25.64 -21.71 3.43
C LEU A 9 25.39 -23.19 3.78
N PRO A 10 24.32 -23.57 4.47
CA PRO A 10 23.94 -24.96 4.56
C PRO A 10 23.12 -25.39 3.33
N ALA A 11 23.55 -26.52 2.77
CA ALA A 11 22.94 -27.21 1.66
C ALA A 11 21.58 -27.82 2.02
N ALA A 12 20.73 -27.90 1.01
CA ALA A 12 19.44 -28.54 0.99
C ALA A 12 19.50 -30.02 1.38
N ALA A 13 18.52 -30.47 2.18
CA ALA A 13 18.15 -31.88 2.27
C ALA A 13 16.72 -32.04 1.74
N ALA A 14 16.62 -32.79 0.67
CA ALA A 14 15.39 -33.28 0.07
C ALA A 14 15.00 -34.62 0.69
N ALA A 15 13.67 -34.89 0.58
CA ALA A 15 13.02 -36.19 0.54
C ALA A 15 12.79 -36.97 1.86
N ALA A 16 11.51 -37.25 2.14
CA ALA A 16 10.97 -38.59 1.99
C ALA A 16 9.44 -38.61 2.21
N ALA A 17 8.75 -39.19 1.27
CA ALA A 17 7.35 -39.61 1.34
C ALA A 17 7.21 -40.93 2.09
N ALA A 18 6.08 -41.11 2.79
CA ALA A 18 5.37 -42.41 3.01
C ALA A 18 4.09 -42.11 3.81
N ALA A 19 2.93 -42.16 3.24
CA ALA A 19 2.05 -43.29 2.98
C ALA A 19 1.37 -43.92 4.25
N ARG A 20 0.03 -43.92 4.15
CA ARG A 20 -0.98 -44.84 4.75
C ARG A 20 -1.44 -44.60 6.19
N ARG A 21 -2.75 -44.34 6.41
CA ARG A 21 -3.78 -45.40 6.48
C ARG A 21 -5.17 -44.76 6.54
N ALA A 22 -6.05 -45.30 5.72
CA ALA A 22 -7.49 -45.19 5.81
C ALA A 22 -8.04 -46.19 6.81
N THR A 23 -9.15 -45.85 7.51
CA THR A 23 -10.12 -46.77 8.08
C THR A 23 -11.48 -46.07 8.26
N PRO A 24 -12.62 -46.79 8.44
CA PRO A 24 -13.61 -46.86 7.40
C PRO A 24 -14.99 -46.28 7.83
N PHE A 25 -15.84 -46.13 6.83
CA PHE A 25 -17.26 -45.81 6.88
C PHE A 25 -18.05 -46.74 7.82
N ALA A 26 -18.92 -46.16 8.62
CA ALA A 26 -20.05 -46.83 9.23
C ALA A 26 -21.33 -46.40 8.53
N LEU A 27 -21.90 -47.32 7.77
CA LEU A 27 -23.26 -47.25 7.24
C LEU A 27 -24.27 -47.43 8.38
N CYS A 28 -25.20 -46.49 8.47
CA CYS A 28 -26.42 -46.72 9.21
C CYS A 28 -27.58 -46.86 8.22
N ARG A 29 -28.15 -48.05 8.20
CA ARG A 29 -29.29 -48.47 7.35
C ARG A 29 -30.58 -47.81 7.78
N SER A 30 -31.33 -47.35 6.81
CA SER A 30 -32.73 -46.96 6.88
C SER A 30 -33.62 -48.17 7.10
N SER A 31 -34.53 -48.10 8.06
CA SER A 31 -35.72 -48.99 8.14
C SER A 31 -36.93 -48.20 7.66
N SER A 32 -37.48 -48.64 6.59
CA SER A 32 -38.79 -48.24 6.04
C SER A 32 -39.93 -48.86 6.86
N SER A 33 -40.89 -48.05 7.26
CA SER A 33 -42.22 -48.52 7.55
C SER A 33 -43.25 -47.62 6.88
N SER A 34 -43.98 -48.22 5.96
CA SER A 34 -45.10 -47.70 5.22
C SER A 34 -46.33 -47.64 6.14
N VAL A 35 -46.96 -46.46 6.19
CA VAL A 35 -48.36 -46.34 6.59
C VAL A 35 -49.06 -45.44 5.61
N SER A 36 -50.01 -46.03 4.89
CA SER A 36 -50.97 -45.38 4.01
C SER A 36 -52.10 -44.75 4.85
N ALA A 37 -52.37 -43.47 4.64
CA ALA A 37 -53.66 -42.90 4.98
C ALA A 37 -54.00 -41.75 4.05
N SER A 38 -55.05 -41.92 3.31
CA SER A 38 -55.79 -40.95 2.49
C SER A 38 -56.43 -39.89 3.37
N ALA A 39 -56.19 -38.62 3.09
CA ALA A 39 -57.02 -37.51 3.53
C ALA A 39 -57.05 -36.41 2.49
N SER A 40 -58.24 -35.95 2.27
CA SER A 40 -58.78 -35.03 1.28
C SER A 40 -58.14 -33.65 1.25
N ASN A 41 -58.05 -33.10 0.02
CA ASN A 41 -57.90 -31.69 -0.29
C ASN A 41 -58.94 -30.82 0.42
N GLN A 42 -58.53 -30.02 1.35
CA GLN A 42 -59.08 -28.69 1.71
C GLN A 42 -58.41 -28.29 3.04
N ASP A 43 -57.63 -27.27 2.99
CA ASP A 43 -57.04 -26.44 4.06
C ASP A 43 -55.51 -26.28 3.95
N LEU A 44 -55.07 -25.89 2.74
CA LEU A 44 -53.86 -25.12 2.61
C LEU A 44 -54.17 -23.69 3.05
N VAL A 45 -54.41 -23.49 4.34
CA VAL A 45 -54.21 -22.17 4.96
C VAL A 45 -52.75 -21.79 4.73
N ALA A 46 -52.59 -20.80 3.88
CA ALA A 46 -51.36 -20.11 3.68
C ALA A 46 -50.84 -19.62 5.05
N CYS A 47 -49.94 -20.38 5.67
CA CYS A 47 -49.11 -19.86 6.70
C CYS A 47 -48.19 -18.84 6.03
N SER A 48 -48.71 -17.63 5.84
CA SER A 48 -47.90 -16.46 5.61
C SER A 48 -47.03 -16.31 6.85
N TRP A 49 -45.80 -16.80 6.74
CA TRP A 49 -44.73 -16.40 7.63
C TRP A 49 -44.64 -14.89 7.44
N GLN A 50 -45.35 -14.14 8.28
CA GLN A 50 -44.96 -12.78 8.60
C GLN A 50 -43.54 -12.91 9.11
N LYS A 51 -42.57 -12.63 8.26
CA LYS A 51 -41.25 -12.23 8.72
C LYS A 51 -41.54 -11.01 9.59
N GLU A 52 -41.53 -11.22 10.89
CA GLU A 52 -41.32 -10.15 11.83
C GLU A 52 -40.19 -9.34 11.27
N ASP A 53 -40.34 -8.03 11.19
CA ASP A 53 -39.30 -7.06 10.84
C ASP A 53 -38.18 -7.22 11.86
N GLU A 54 -37.29 -8.22 11.64
CA GLU A 54 -35.95 -8.21 12.25
C GLU A 54 -35.36 -6.89 11.82
N ALA A 55 -35.13 -6.00 12.79
CA ALA A 55 -34.48 -4.71 12.61
C ALA A 55 -33.26 -4.92 11.70
N GLU A 56 -33.42 -4.53 10.44
CA GLU A 56 -32.57 -4.96 9.32
C GLU A 56 -31.12 -4.64 9.66
N ALA A 57 -30.33 -5.67 9.95
CA ALA A 57 -28.98 -5.56 10.45
C ALA A 57 -28.15 -4.72 9.48
N GLN A 58 -27.70 -3.55 9.94
CA GLN A 58 -26.88 -2.65 9.14
C GLN A 58 -25.60 -3.36 8.73
N SER A 59 -25.25 -3.32 7.44
CA SER A 59 -24.07 -3.99 6.92
C SER A 59 -23.11 -3.02 6.23
N LEU A 60 -21.81 -3.26 6.40
CA LEU A 60 -20.70 -2.64 5.69
C LEU A 60 -20.03 -3.67 4.81
N VAL A 61 -19.95 -3.39 3.52
CA VAL A 61 -19.10 -4.13 2.58
C VAL A 61 -17.82 -3.35 2.33
N VAL A 62 -16.68 -3.96 2.63
CA VAL A 62 -15.34 -3.45 2.35
C VAL A 62 -14.78 -4.18 1.14
N VAL A 63 -14.51 -3.44 0.07
CA VAL A 63 -13.92 -3.94 -1.16
C VAL A 63 -12.41 -3.74 -1.12
N GLY A 64 -11.67 -4.83 -0.90
CA GLY A 64 -10.22 -4.83 -0.76
C GLY A 64 -9.74 -5.02 0.67
N GLY A 65 -9.09 -6.15 0.91
CA GLY A 65 -8.52 -6.57 2.20
C GLY A 65 -7.04 -6.17 2.36
N GLY A 66 -6.66 -5.00 1.84
CA GLY A 66 -5.36 -4.38 2.06
C GLY A 66 -5.29 -3.59 3.37
N ALA A 67 -4.22 -2.80 3.54
CA ALA A 67 -3.97 -1.99 4.73
C ALA A 67 -5.18 -1.11 5.11
N ALA A 68 -5.67 -0.30 4.19
CA ALA A 68 -6.78 0.62 4.44
C ALA A 68 -8.09 -0.11 4.77
N GLY A 69 -8.42 -1.17 4.00
CA GLY A 69 -9.69 -1.89 4.17
C GLY A 69 -9.77 -2.66 5.50
N VAL A 70 -8.73 -3.41 5.85
CA VAL A 70 -8.69 -4.14 7.13
C VAL A 70 -8.69 -3.17 8.31
N TYR A 71 -7.88 -2.11 8.26
CA TYR A 71 -7.80 -1.12 9.33
C TYR A 71 -9.14 -0.39 9.54
N ALA A 72 -9.81 0.01 8.44
CA ALA A 72 -11.14 0.62 8.50
C ALA A 72 -12.20 -0.32 9.07
N SER A 73 -12.17 -1.60 8.69
CA SER A 73 -13.14 -2.59 9.19
C SER A 73 -13.00 -2.84 10.70
N ILE A 74 -11.76 -2.91 11.20
CA ILE A 74 -11.47 -2.96 12.64
C ILE A 74 -12.06 -1.73 13.33
N ARG A 75 -11.77 -0.53 12.82
CA ARG A 75 -12.23 0.73 13.42
C ARG A 75 -13.75 0.85 13.41
N ALA A 76 -14.42 0.54 12.30
CA ALA A 76 -15.88 0.59 12.19
C ALA A 76 -16.56 -0.39 13.16
N LYS A 77 -16.04 -1.62 13.22
CA LYS A 77 -16.58 -2.65 14.09
C LYS A 77 -16.37 -2.36 15.59
N SER A 78 -15.24 -1.73 15.95
CA SER A 78 -14.96 -1.31 17.33
C SER A 78 -15.94 -0.23 17.82
N LEU A 79 -16.38 0.67 16.92
CA LEU A 79 -17.34 1.74 17.24
C LEU A 79 -18.80 1.30 17.17
N ALA A 80 -19.09 0.33 16.30
CA ALA A 80 -20.43 -0.22 16.11
C ALA A 80 -20.39 -1.76 16.15
N PRO A 81 -20.36 -2.38 17.35
CA PRO A 81 -20.26 -3.84 17.49
C PRO A 81 -21.40 -4.63 16.83
N HIS A 82 -22.57 -4.01 16.68
CA HIS A 82 -23.74 -4.58 15.99
C HIS A 82 -23.62 -4.56 14.45
N LEU A 83 -22.74 -3.72 13.88
CA LEU A 83 -22.55 -3.59 12.44
C LEU A 83 -22.02 -4.91 11.87
N ASN A 84 -22.70 -5.47 10.85
CA ASN A 84 -22.18 -6.61 10.11
C ASN A 84 -21.12 -6.13 9.11
N VAL A 85 -19.85 -6.51 9.33
CA VAL A 85 -18.72 -6.06 8.50
C VAL A 85 -18.18 -7.22 7.68
N LEU A 86 -18.27 -7.10 6.35
CA LEU A 86 -17.83 -8.07 5.35
C LEU A 86 -16.67 -7.48 4.55
N VAL A 87 -15.50 -8.10 4.60
CA VAL A 87 -14.33 -7.68 3.82
C VAL A 87 -14.07 -8.69 2.71
N PHE A 88 -14.16 -8.26 1.47
CA PHE A 88 -13.89 -9.07 0.28
C PHE A 88 -12.53 -8.75 -0.31
N ASP A 89 -11.73 -9.78 -0.58
CA ASP A 89 -10.50 -9.64 -1.34
C ASP A 89 -10.37 -10.75 -2.39
N LYS A 90 -9.99 -10.37 -3.60
CA LYS A 90 -9.77 -11.32 -4.71
C LYS A 90 -8.58 -12.27 -4.49
N GLY A 91 -7.69 -11.92 -3.57
CA GLY A 91 -6.47 -12.66 -3.24
C GLY A 91 -6.35 -12.93 -1.75
N ARG A 92 -5.13 -12.79 -1.24
CA ARG A 92 -4.82 -12.93 0.18
C ARG A 92 -4.85 -11.56 0.85
N PHE A 93 -5.41 -11.50 2.05
CA PHE A 93 -5.39 -10.29 2.86
C PHE A 93 -3.97 -9.77 3.11
N LEU A 94 -3.82 -8.45 3.14
CA LEU A 94 -2.58 -7.74 3.49
C LEU A 94 -1.35 -8.16 2.67
N SER A 95 -1.53 -8.67 1.45
CA SER A 95 -0.44 -9.19 0.62
C SER A 95 0.64 -8.14 0.33
N LYS A 96 0.25 -6.89 0.05
CA LYS A 96 1.21 -5.77 -0.14
C LYS A 96 1.92 -5.38 1.16
N VAL A 97 1.24 -5.47 2.32
CA VAL A 97 1.86 -5.27 3.65
C VAL A 97 2.95 -6.30 3.87
N LYS A 98 2.65 -7.57 3.59
CA LYS A 98 3.57 -8.69 3.79
C LYS A 98 4.88 -8.55 3.02
N ILE A 99 4.86 -8.06 1.79
CA ILE A 99 6.07 -7.96 0.93
C ILE A 99 6.79 -6.61 1.05
N SER A 100 6.17 -5.61 1.66
CA SER A 100 6.70 -4.26 1.73
C SER A 100 7.95 -4.16 2.60
N GLY A 101 8.79 -3.14 2.33
CA GLY A 101 10.01 -2.89 3.08
C GLY A 101 10.97 -4.07 3.11
N GLY A 102 11.01 -4.88 2.03
CA GLY A 102 11.82 -6.09 1.97
C GLY A 102 11.32 -7.23 2.88
N GLY A 103 10.00 -7.29 3.12
CA GLY A 103 9.38 -8.27 4.02
C GLY A 103 9.35 -7.85 5.49
N ARG A 104 9.79 -6.62 5.81
CA ARG A 104 9.77 -6.07 7.18
C ARG A 104 8.52 -5.25 7.50
N CYS A 105 7.83 -4.71 6.51
CA CYS A 105 6.75 -3.73 6.57
C CYS A 105 7.19 -2.37 7.17
N ASN A 106 7.46 -1.39 6.32
CA ASN A 106 7.66 -0.01 6.76
C ASN A 106 6.32 0.62 7.12
N VAL A 107 5.97 0.61 8.40
CA VAL A 107 4.63 0.94 8.92
C VAL A 107 4.28 2.41 8.70
N THR A 108 5.20 3.32 9.01
CA THR A 108 5.03 4.78 8.92
C THR A 108 6.38 5.48 8.93
N ASN A 109 6.39 6.80 9.12
CA ASN A 109 7.59 7.60 9.30
C ASN A 109 7.57 8.33 10.65
N GLY A 110 8.56 8.05 11.51
CA GLY A 110 8.68 8.60 12.85
C GLY A 110 9.30 10.00 12.93
N HIS A 111 9.88 10.52 11.83
CA HIS A 111 10.45 11.87 11.80
C HIS A 111 9.45 12.95 11.38
N HIS A 112 8.40 12.59 10.65
CA HIS A 112 7.39 13.52 10.15
C HIS A 112 6.10 13.43 10.98
N LEU A 113 6.16 13.81 12.24
CA LEU A 113 5.02 13.71 13.18
C LEU A 113 3.98 14.81 12.97
N GLU A 114 4.43 15.99 12.51
CA GLU A 114 3.55 17.10 12.24
C GLU A 114 2.79 16.93 10.91
N PRO A 115 1.47 17.22 10.89
CA PRO A 115 0.62 17.03 9.70
C PRO A 115 1.14 17.72 8.45
N LEU A 116 1.66 18.94 8.57
CA LEU A 116 2.21 19.69 7.44
C LEU A 116 3.52 19.07 6.93
N GLY A 117 4.39 18.62 7.83
CA GLY A 117 5.62 17.90 7.50
C GLY A 117 5.32 16.59 6.80
N MET A 118 4.33 15.85 7.30
CA MET A 118 3.86 14.60 6.68
C MET A 118 3.33 14.86 5.26
N ALA A 119 2.44 15.83 5.07
CA ALA A 119 1.82 16.12 3.77
C ALA A 119 2.81 16.49 2.67
N ARG A 120 3.96 17.10 2.99
CA ARG A 120 5.01 17.47 2.03
C ARG A 120 5.65 16.28 1.32
N ASN A 121 5.49 15.08 1.85
CA ASN A 121 6.05 13.86 1.28
C ASN A 121 5.11 13.15 0.26
N TYR A 122 4.02 13.82 -0.12
CA TYR A 122 3.07 13.30 -1.10
C TYR A 122 3.14 14.12 -2.40
N PRO A 123 3.75 13.59 -3.47
CA PRO A 123 3.77 14.24 -4.78
C PRO A 123 2.37 14.59 -5.31
N ARG A 124 1.36 13.74 -5.05
CA ARG A 124 -0.07 14.00 -5.31
C ARG A 124 -0.83 13.98 -4.01
N GLY A 125 -1.73 14.94 -3.83
CA GLY A 125 -2.53 15.10 -2.61
C GLY A 125 -1.91 16.00 -1.54
N HIS A 126 -0.67 16.47 -1.68
CA HIS A 126 -0.01 17.27 -0.63
C HIS A 126 -0.78 18.53 -0.24
N LYS A 127 -1.52 19.14 -1.16
CA LYS A 127 -2.31 20.35 -0.90
C LYS A 127 -3.53 20.04 -0.03
N GLU A 128 -4.24 18.99 -0.40
CA GLU A 128 -5.48 18.54 0.23
C GLU A 128 -5.20 17.93 1.62
N LEU A 129 -4.09 17.19 1.75
CA LEU A 129 -3.72 16.51 2.99
C LEU A 129 -3.13 17.43 4.07
N ARG A 130 -2.84 18.73 3.77
CA ARG A 130 -2.35 19.72 4.75
C ARG A 130 -3.33 20.04 5.87
N GLY A 131 -4.61 19.75 5.66
CA GLY A 131 -5.68 20.06 6.61
C GLY A 131 -5.73 19.14 7.82
N SER A 132 -6.91 18.61 8.09
CA SER A 132 -7.18 17.74 9.25
C SER A 132 -6.83 16.28 9.05
N PHE A 133 -6.50 15.84 7.83
CA PHE A 133 -6.33 14.44 7.51
C PHE A 133 -5.37 13.73 8.48
N PHE A 134 -4.10 14.14 8.53
CA PHE A 134 -3.11 13.55 9.46
C PHE A 134 -3.27 13.98 10.93
N LYS A 135 -4.10 15.00 11.21
CA LYS A 135 -4.48 15.35 12.59
C LYS A 135 -5.43 14.33 13.20
N ASN A 136 -6.29 13.71 12.38
CA ASN A 136 -7.26 12.72 12.83
C ASN A 136 -6.61 11.40 13.21
N HIS A 137 -5.53 11.02 12.50
CA HIS A 137 -4.76 9.81 12.77
C HIS A 137 -3.38 9.92 12.11
N GLY A 138 -2.41 10.41 12.84
CA GLY A 138 -1.04 10.63 12.39
C GLY A 138 -0.09 9.45 12.64
N PRO A 139 1.22 9.62 12.36
CA PRO A 139 2.21 8.60 12.61
C PRO A 139 2.29 8.14 14.07
N GLN A 140 2.19 9.07 15.02
CA GLN A 140 2.19 8.74 16.47
C GLN A 140 0.98 7.86 16.84
N ASP A 141 -0.21 8.19 16.30
CA ASP A 141 -1.41 7.41 16.56
C ASP A 141 -1.30 6.02 15.96
N THR A 142 -0.73 5.92 14.76
CA THR A 142 -0.44 4.63 14.10
C THR A 142 0.53 3.79 14.93
N MET A 143 1.65 4.38 15.37
CA MET A 143 2.64 3.67 16.20
C MET A 143 2.02 3.21 17.52
N ARG A 144 1.27 4.09 18.19
CA ARG A 144 0.55 3.77 19.42
C ARG A 144 -0.43 2.63 19.21
N TRP A 145 -1.24 2.68 18.14
CA TRP A 145 -2.21 1.64 17.85
C TRP A 145 -1.55 0.25 17.74
N PHE A 146 -0.45 0.12 17.01
CA PHE A 146 0.26 -1.15 16.90
C PHE A 146 0.89 -1.58 18.23
N SER A 147 1.46 -0.66 18.99
CA SER A 147 2.03 -0.95 20.32
C SER A 147 0.94 -1.42 21.30
N ASP A 148 -0.22 -0.78 21.33
CA ASP A 148 -1.36 -1.15 22.16
C ASP A 148 -1.92 -2.55 21.79
N HIS A 149 -1.66 -3.01 20.56
CA HIS A 149 -2.03 -4.34 20.07
C HIS A 149 -0.85 -5.34 20.09
N GLY A 150 0.19 -5.05 20.87
CA GLY A 150 1.28 -5.98 21.16
C GLY A 150 2.38 -6.06 20.09
N VAL A 151 2.47 -5.07 19.20
CA VAL A 151 3.56 -4.99 18.21
C VAL A 151 4.55 -3.89 18.60
N GLU A 152 5.72 -4.28 19.08
CA GLU A 152 6.81 -3.35 19.35
C GLU A 152 7.40 -2.81 18.03
N LEU A 153 7.59 -1.50 17.96
CA LEU A 153 8.10 -0.79 16.79
C LEU A 153 9.44 -0.12 17.10
N LYS A 154 10.31 -0.05 16.09
CA LYS A 154 11.55 0.72 16.09
C LYS A 154 11.58 1.73 14.96
N THR A 155 12.18 2.89 15.22
CA THR A 155 12.42 3.93 14.19
C THR A 155 13.90 3.87 13.78
N GLU A 156 14.18 3.74 12.50
CA GLU A 156 15.53 3.82 11.92
C GLU A 156 15.96 5.30 11.76
N ASP A 157 17.27 5.53 11.55
CA ASP A 157 17.85 6.88 11.47
C ASP A 157 17.27 7.78 10.38
N ASP A 158 16.65 7.21 9.35
CA ASP A 158 15.98 7.94 8.27
C ASP A 158 14.46 8.13 8.52
N GLY A 159 14.00 7.79 9.70
CA GLY A 159 12.61 7.94 10.15
C GLY A 159 11.70 6.78 9.78
N ARG A 160 12.16 5.77 9.04
CA ARG A 160 11.35 4.59 8.73
C ARG A 160 11.02 3.80 10.00
N VAL A 161 9.77 3.36 10.12
CA VAL A 161 9.30 2.62 11.29
C VAL A 161 9.01 1.18 10.92
N PHE A 162 9.64 0.25 11.63
CA PHE A 162 9.49 -1.19 11.42
C PHE A 162 9.14 -1.91 12.73
N PRO A 163 8.52 -3.11 12.67
CA PRO A 163 8.44 -3.95 13.86
C PRO A 163 9.86 -4.35 14.32
N VAL A 164 10.06 -4.42 15.62
CA VAL A 164 11.36 -4.84 16.22
C VAL A 164 11.81 -6.22 15.73
N THR A 165 10.83 -7.07 15.39
CA THR A 165 11.07 -8.41 14.83
C THR A 165 11.65 -8.40 13.41
N ASP A 166 11.72 -7.25 12.74
CA ASP A 166 12.07 -7.12 11.31
C ASP A 166 11.26 -8.05 10.38
N ASN A 167 10.05 -8.43 10.80
CA ASN A 167 9.18 -9.32 10.05
C ASN A 167 7.77 -8.73 9.91
N SER A 168 7.32 -8.55 8.68
CA SER A 168 5.98 -8.06 8.36
C SER A 168 4.84 -8.94 8.90
N ALA A 169 5.12 -10.20 9.24
CA ALA A 169 4.15 -11.10 9.85
C ALA A 169 3.58 -10.52 11.14
N SER A 170 4.40 -9.83 11.96
CA SER A 170 3.94 -9.18 13.20
C SER A 170 2.81 -8.18 12.94
N ILE A 171 2.91 -7.39 11.87
CA ILE A 171 1.89 -6.41 11.46
C ILE A 171 0.65 -7.13 10.87
N VAL A 172 0.87 -8.11 10.00
CA VAL A 172 -0.19 -8.85 9.33
C VAL A 172 -1.04 -9.63 10.35
N ASP A 173 -0.38 -10.36 11.24
CA ASP A 173 -1.06 -11.20 12.25
C ASP A 173 -1.81 -10.33 13.27
N CYS A 174 -1.21 -9.22 13.71
CA CYS A 174 -1.87 -8.24 14.58
C CYS A 174 -3.20 -7.77 13.97
N LEU A 175 -3.18 -7.28 12.73
CA LEU A 175 -4.38 -6.78 12.05
C LEU A 175 -5.43 -7.86 11.82
N LEU A 176 -5.04 -9.06 11.38
CA LEU A 176 -5.98 -10.14 11.11
C LEU A 176 -6.58 -10.72 12.39
N ASN A 177 -5.79 -10.82 13.45
CA ASN A 177 -6.27 -11.33 14.75
C ASN A 177 -7.26 -10.33 15.37
N GLU A 178 -6.96 -9.03 15.32
CA GLU A 178 -7.87 -8.00 15.82
C GLU A 178 -9.18 -7.94 15.02
N ALA A 179 -9.12 -8.04 13.68
CA ALA A 179 -10.31 -8.12 12.85
C ALA A 179 -11.20 -9.33 13.21
N ARG A 180 -10.58 -10.51 13.40
CA ARG A 180 -11.30 -11.72 13.83
C ARG A 180 -11.87 -11.61 15.24
N ARG A 181 -11.09 -11.05 16.17
CA ARG A 181 -11.53 -10.84 17.58
C ARG A 181 -12.79 -10.00 17.66
N LEU A 182 -12.88 -8.98 16.81
CA LEU A 182 -14.05 -8.10 16.71
C LEU A 182 -15.22 -8.73 15.92
N GLY A 183 -15.03 -9.87 15.27
CA GLY A 183 -16.07 -10.53 14.47
C GLY A 183 -16.23 -9.93 13.07
N VAL A 184 -15.15 -9.38 12.48
CA VAL A 184 -15.13 -8.98 11.06
C VAL A 184 -15.08 -10.22 10.18
N SER A 185 -16.00 -10.34 9.22
CA SER A 185 -16.05 -11.46 8.27
C SER A 185 -15.05 -11.23 7.13
N LEU A 186 -13.95 -11.99 7.14
CA LEU A 186 -12.87 -11.90 6.15
C LEU A 186 -13.07 -12.94 5.04
N GLN A 187 -13.39 -12.51 3.81
CA GLN A 187 -13.75 -13.32 2.65
C GLN A 187 -12.67 -13.25 1.56
N ALA A 188 -11.64 -14.11 1.67
CA ALA A 188 -10.56 -14.21 0.68
C ALA A 188 -10.99 -15.00 -0.56
N GLY A 189 -10.37 -14.72 -1.72
CA GLY A 189 -10.65 -15.39 -2.99
C GLY A 189 -11.99 -14.99 -3.63
N LYS A 190 -12.65 -13.96 -3.10
CA LYS A 190 -13.89 -13.40 -3.64
C LYS A 190 -13.64 -12.00 -4.18
N ALA A 191 -13.99 -11.78 -5.44
CA ALA A 191 -13.84 -10.49 -6.12
C ALA A 191 -15.18 -9.76 -6.16
N VAL A 192 -15.21 -8.50 -5.73
CA VAL A 192 -16.34 -7.62 -5.99
C VAL A 192 -16.20 -7.08 -7.41
N THR A 193 -17.12 -7.41 -8.31
CA THR A 193 -17.03 -7.03 -9.74
C THR A 193 -17.90 -5.83 -10.10
N GLY A 194 -18.80 -5.44 -9.22
CA GLY A 194 -19.66 -4.25 -9.43
C GLY A 194 -20.49 -3.95 -8.19
N ALA A 195 -21.09 -2.78 -8.19
CA ALA A 195 -22.06 -2.37 -7.19
C ALA A 195 -23.12 -1.45 -7.82
N SER A 196 -24.33 -1.52 -7.33
CA SER A 196 -25.43 -0.64 -7.71
C SER A 196 -26.17 -0.15 -6.48
N VAL A 197 -27.00 0.87 -6.63
CA VAL A 197 -27.85 1.40 -5.55
C VAL A 197 -29.30 1.11 -5.89
N THR A 198 -30.05 0.61 -4.93
CA THR A 198 -31.51 0.42 -5.03
C THR A 198 -32.24 1.75 -4.83
N GLU A 199 -33.53 1.80 -5.18
CA GLU A 199 -34.40 2.97 -4.94
C GLU A 199 -34.42 3.40 -3.46
N ASN A 200 -34.24 2.45 -2.54
CA ASN A 200 -34.18 2.69 -1.10
C ASN A 200 -32.79 3.15 -0.61
N GLY A 201 -31.86 3.45 -1.51
CA GLY A 201 -30.52 3.94 -1.19
C GLY A 201 -29.57 2.88 -0.62
N LYS A 202 -29.93 1.58 -0.68
CA LYS A 202 -29.03 0.47 -0.28
C LYS A 202 -28.18 0.02 -1.45
N PHE A 203 -26.96 -0.43 -1.16
CA PHE A 203 -26.08 -1.02 -2.16
C PHE A 203 -26.38 -2.50 -2.38
N VAL A 204 -26.35 -2.92 -3.64
CA VAL A 204 -26.29 -4.32 -4.05
C VAL A 204 -24.89 -4.55 -4.65
N VAL A 205 -24.08 -5.31 -3.94
CA VAL A 205 -22.67 -5.57 -4.30
C VAL A 205 -22.56 -6.93 -4.95
N LYS A 206 -22.10 -6.98 -6.21
CA LYS A 206 -21.88 -8.21 -6.96
C LYS A 206 -20.54 -8.82 -6.58
N VAL A 207 -20.57 -10.05 -6.08
CA VAL A 207 -19.40 -10.80 -5.61
C VAL A 207 -19.22 -12.07 -6.43
N GLU A 208 -18.02 -12.28 -6.97
CA GLU A 208 -17.69 -13.46 -7.77
C GLU A 208 -16.57 -14.27 -7.12
N LYS A 209 -16.67 -15.59 -7.15
CA LYS A 209 -15.64 -16.49 -6.68
C LYS A 209 -14.82 -16.98 -7.87
N ARG A 210 -13.50 -16.77 -7.85
CA ARG A 210 -12.61 -17.10 -8.98
C ARG A 210 -12.56 -18.58 -9.37
N THR A 211 -12.95 -19.49 -8.49
CA THR A 211 -12.78 -20.95 -8.68
C THR A 211 -14.07 -21.68 -9.06
N VAL A 212 -15.20 -20.99 -9.07
CA VAL A 212 -16.54 -21.57 -9.34
C VAL A 212 -17.35 -20.49 -10.04
N ASP A 213 -18.18 -20.84 -11.03
CA ASP A 213 -19.15 -19.93 -11.64
C ASP A 213 -20.27 -19.58 -10.64
N PHE A 214 -19.90 -18.89 -9.59
CA PHE A 214 -20.81 -18.48 -8.53
C PHE A 214 -20.79 -16.95 -8.43
N VAL A 215 -21.94 -16.36 -8.64
CA VAL A 215 -22.21 -14.93 -8.47
C VAL A 215 -23.14 -14.77 -7.29
N ASP A 216 -22.73 -13.99 -6.32
CA ASP A 216 -23.52 -13.63 -5.14
C ASP A 216 -23.84 -12.13 -5.15
N HIS A 217 -24.97 -11.73 -4.58
CA HIS A 217 -25.37 -10.34 -4.43
C HIS A 217 -25.56 -10.05 -2.94
N VAL A 218 -24.69 -9.16 -2.43
CA VAL A 218 -24.67 -8.78 -1.02
C VAL A 218 -25.28 -7.41 -0.85
N ASN A 219 -26.34 -7.32 -0.04
CA ASN A 219 -26.95 -6.05 0.32
C ASN A 219 -26.12 -5.38 1.42
N ALA A 220 -25.86 -4.07 1.24
CA ALA A 220 -25.13 -3.28 2.20
C ALA A 220 -25.71 -1.86 2.34
N LYS A 221 -25.65 -1.31 3.56
CA LYS A 221 -25.96 0.10 3.79
C LYS A 221 -24.75 0.98 3.49
N TYR A 222 -23.57 0.48 3.77
CA TYR A 222 -22.30 1.17 3.58
C TYR A 222 -21.37 0.37 2.69
N VAL A 223 -20.67 1.04 1.79
CA VAL A 223 -19.61 0.44 0.95
C VAL A 223 -18.32 1.25 1.11
N LEU A 224 -17.22 0.56 1.39
CA LEU A 224 -15.88 1.14 1.40
C LEU A 224 -15.04 0.52 0.28
N VAL A 225 -14.58 1.34 -0.66
CA VAL A 225 -13.63 0.95 -1.70
C VAL A 225 -12.21 1.21 -1.23
N ALA A 226 -11.45 0.13 -0.96
CA ALA A 226 -10.08 0.16 -0.44
C ALA A 226 -9.16 -0.80 -1.22
N THR A 227 -9.32 -0.83 -2.53
CA THR A 227 -8.72 -1.81 -3.46
C THR A 227 -7.26 -1.51 -3.83
N GLY A 228 -6.68 -0.43 -3.30
CA GLY A 228 -5.40 0.07 -3.80
C GLY A 228 -5.51 0.45 -5.28
N SER A 229 -4.44 0.33 -6.03
CA SER A 229 -4.35 0.65 -7.46
C SER A 229 -5.00 -0.39 -8.39
N SER A 230 -6.05 -1.08 -7.93
CA SER A 230 -6.73 -2.10 -8.73
C SER A 230 -7.71 -1.47 -9.73
N GLN A 231 -7.62 -1.90 -11.00
CA GLN A 231 -8.56 -1.48 -12.05
C GLN A 231 -10.03 -1.73 -11.65
N GLN A 232 -10.30 -2.77 -10.90
CA GLN A 232 -11.63 -3.11 -10.40
C GLN A 232 -12.19 -2.03 -9.46
N GLY A 233 -11.36 -1.48 -8.55
CA GLY A 233 -11.78 -0.37 -7.69
C GLY A 233 -12.09 0.90 -8.48
N TYR A 234 -11.32 1.18 -9.51
CA TYR A 234 -11.57 2.31 -10.41
C TYR A 234 -12.88 2.11 -11.20
N SER A 235 -13.15 0.89 -11.66
CA SER A 235 -14.41 0.59 -12.35
C SER A 235 -15.62 0.76 -11.42
N ILE A 236 -15.54 0.34 -10.16
CA ILE A 236 -16.60 0.55 -9.18
C ILE A 236 -16.80 2.06 -8.92
N ALA A 237 -15.72 2.81 -8.73
CA ALA A 237 -15.81 4.26 -8.54
C ALA A 237 -16.47 4.96 -9.75
N ALA A 238 -16.13 4.55 -10.97
CA ALA A 238 -16.72 5.08 -12.20
C ALA A 238 -18.21 4.76 -12.34
N GLN A 239 -18.69 3.61 -11.85
CA GLN A 239 -20.12 3.25 -11.81
C GLN A 239 -20.94 4.27 -10.99
N PHE A 240 -20.33 4.88 -9.97
CA PHE A 240 -20.94 5.92 -9.15
C PHE A 240 -20.59 7.35 -9.62
N GLY A 241 -20.15 7.48 -10.87
CA GLY A 241 -19.90 8.76 -11.51
C GLY A 241 -18.60 9.45 -11.12
N HIS A 242 -17.69 8.77 -10.40
CA HIS A 242 -16.37 9.33 -10.09
C HIS A 242 -15.48 9.36 -11.34
N SER A 243 -14.74 10.44 -11.50
CA SER A 243 -13.68 10.51 -12.49
C SER A 243 -12.45 9.71 -12.01
N ILE A 244 -11.71 9.17 -12.97
CA ILE A 244 -10.49 8.44 -12.68
C ILE A 244 -9.33 9.13 -13.37
N ILE A 245 -8.42 9.69 -12.60
CA ILE A 245 -7.15 10.17 -13.12
C ILE A 245 -6.33 8.95 -13.51
N ALA A 246 -5.97 8.82 -14.79
CA ALA A 246 -5.28 7.66 -15.32
C ALA A 246 -4.08 7.28 -14.43
N PRO A 247 -4.05 6.06 -13.86
CA PRO A 247 -2.97 5.63 -12.98
C PRO A 247 -1.69 5.38 -13.81
N VAL A 248 -0.58 5.88 -13.32
CA VAL A 248 0.75 5.67 -13.90
C VAL A 248 1.72 5.19 -12.81
N PRO A 249 2.78 4.46 -13.16
CA PRO A 249 3.81 4.04 -12.22
C PRO A 249 4.39 5.17 -11.39
N SER A 250 4.62 4.90 -10.11
CA SER A 250 5.35 5.74 -9.16
C SER A 250 6.34 4.87 -8.38
N LEU A 251 7.41 5.45 -7.82
CA LEU A 251 8.44 4.72 -7.05
C LEU A 251 9.11 3.59 -7.85
N PHE A 252 9.66 3.90 -9.00
CA PHE A 252 10.35 2.92 -9.85
C PHE A 252 11.83 3.23 -10.03
N THR A 253 12.59 2.21 -10.40
CA THR A 253 14.02 2.29 -10.72
C THR A 253 14.24 2.82 -12.13
N PHE A 254 15.36 3.49 -12.38
CA PHE A 254 15.74 4.01 -13.70
C PHE A 254 16.60 3.00 -14.46
N LYS A 255 16.21 2.68 -15.69
CA LYS A 255 17.09 2.01 -16.65
C LYS A 255 17.95 3.06 -17.36
N ILE A 256 19.27 2.83 -17.41
CA ILE A 256 20.22 3.75 -18.07
C ILE A 256 20.94 3.04 -19.21
N THR A 257 21.51 3.84 -20.12
CA THR A 257 22.28 3.32 -21.27
C THR A 257 23.73 2.99 -20.90
N ASP A 258 24.24 3.55 -19.82
CA ASP A 258 25.65 3.41 -19.42
C ASP A 258 25.95 2.02 -18.87
N LYS A 259 26.57 1.17 -19.69
CA LYS A 259 26.92 -0.21 -19.34
C LYS A 259 28.11 -0.30 -18.37
N ARG A 260 28.92 0.77 -18.23
CA ARG A 260 30.12 0.77 -17.34
C ARG A 260 29.76 0.58 -15.87
N LEU A 261 28.53 0.93 -15.48
CA LEU A 261 28.05 0.69 -14.12
C LEU A 261 27.52 -0.73 -13.89
N ALA A 262 27.34 -1.53 -14.93
CA ALA A 262 26.81 -2.90 -14.76
C ALA A 262 27.72 -3.78 -13.87
N ASP A 263 29.04 -3.61 -14.00
CA ASP A 263 30.06 -4.31 -13.21
C ASP A 263 30.07 -3.87 -11.72
N LEU A 264 29.45 -2.73 -11.43
CA LEU A 264 29.29 -2.19 -10.07
C LEU A 264 27.93 -2.53 -9.46
N SER A 265 27.21 -3.50 -10.03
CA SER A 265 25.91 -3.91 -9.49
C SER A 265 26.02 -4.37 -8.03
N GLY A 266 25.14 -3.83 -7.17
CA GLY A 266 25.16 -4.04 -5.72
C GLY A 266 25.87 -2.94 -4.95
N VAL A 267 26.66 -2.07 -5.62
CA VAL A 267 27.33 -0.94 -4.96
C VAL A 267 26.30 0.09 -4.54
N THR A 268 26.38 0.52 -3.29
CA THR A 268 25.53 1.57 -2.71
C THR A 268 26.38 2.79 -2.39
N PHE A 269 25.96 3.95 -2.87
CA PHE A 269 26.47 5.25 -2.46
C PHE A 269 25.59 5.77 -1.32
N PRO A 270 26.14 5.98 -0.12
CA PRO A 270 25.31 6.36 1.05
C PRO A 270 24.67 7.73 0.90
N ILE A 271 25.38 8.69 0.29
CA ILE A 271 24.87 10.05 0.05
C ILE A 271 25.27 10.49 -1.34
N VAL A 272 24.29 10.75 -2.19
CA VAL A 272 24.48 11.43 -3.49
C VAL A 272 23.44 12.55 -3.61
N LYS A 273 23.75 13.57 -4.41
CA LYS A 273 22.77 14.56 -4.85
C LYS A 273 22.44 14.29 -6.31
N ALA A 274 21.20 13.91 -6.56
CA ALA A 274 20.73 13.58 -7.91
C ALA A 274 19.68 14.58 -8.38
N LYS A 275 19.79 15.04 -9.62
CA LYS A 275 18.88 15.97 -10.26
C LYS A 275 18.33 15.36 -11.54
N LEU A 276 17.00 15.22 -11.59
CA LEU A 276 16.27 14.75 -12.77
C LEU A 276 15.91 15.95 -13.66
N LYS A 277 16.29 15.90 -14.93
CA LYS A 277 15.93 16.87 -15.95
C LYS A 277 15.03 16.19 -16.97
N LEU A 278 13.83 16.73 -17.12
CA LEU A 278 12.82 16.25 -18.06
C LEU A 278 12.76 17.23 -19.24
N ASP A 279 12.84 16.71 -20.47
CA ASP A 279 12.73 17.55 -21.65
C ASP A 279 11.31 18.13 -21.72
N GLY A 280 11.20 19.41 -22.09
CA GLY A 280 9.90 20.13 -22.14
C GLY A 280 9.46 20.79 -20.84
N ILE A 281 10.04 20.48 -19.69
CA ILE A 281 9.76 21.18 -18.44
C ILE A 281 10.72 22.35 -18.28
N LYS A 282 10.24 23.56 -18.55
CA LYS A 282 11.02 24.80 -18.43
C LYS A 282 11.27 25.24 -16.97
N ARG A 283 10.51 24.73 -16.00
CA ARG A 283 10.66 25.08 -14.57
C ARG A 283 11.47 24.01 -13.84
N SER A 284 12.54 24.46 -13.18
CA SER A 284 13.23 23.63 -12.19
C SER A 284 12.29 23.43 -10.98
N ALA A 285 11.70 22.24 -10.85
CA ALA A 285 10.98 21.86 -9.64
C ALA A 285 12.02 21.43 -8.59
N PRO A 286 12.05 22.05 -7.39
CA PRO A 286 13.00 21.69 -6.34
C PRO A 286 12.95 20.19 -6.00
N GLU A 287 11.77 19.59 -6.07
CA GLU A 287 11.49 18.19 -5.78
C GLU A 287 12.18 17.23 -6.75
N LEU A 288 12.55 17.68 -7.96
CA LEU A 288 13.34 16.92 -8.93
C LEU A 288 14.85 16.95 -8.63
N THR A 289 15.23 17.50 -7.47
CA THR A 289 16.59 17.39 -6.90
C THR A 289 16.48 16.73 -5.54
N GLN A 290 17.09 15.56 -5.37
CA GLN A 290 17.03 14.77 -4.16
C GLN A 290 18.43 14.43 -3.66
N ILE A 291 18.57 14.29 -2.33
CA ILE A 291 19.81 13.84 -1.66
C ILE A 291 19.51 12.58 -0.89
N GLY A 292 20.39 11.59 -0.97
CA GLY A 292 20.27 10.34 -0.21
C GLY A 292 20.95 9.15 -0.85
N PRO A 293 20.69 7.93 -0.35
CA PRO A 293 21.35 6.72 -0.85
C PRO A 293 20.91 6.36 -2.29
N MET A 294 21.89 5.95 -3.09
CA MET A 294 21.69 5.44 -4.45
C MET A 294 22.33 4.05 -4.59
N LEU A 295 21.61 3.15 -5.23
CA LEU A 295 22.03 1.78 -5.50
C LEU A 295 22.25 1.59 -7.01
N VAL A 296 23.38 1.02 -7.38
CA VAL A 296 23.64 0.54 -8.73
C VAL A 296 23.05 -0.86 -8.89
N THR A 297 22.32 -1.09 -9.99
CA THR A 297 21.75 -2.38 -10.35
C THR A 297 22.28 -2.83 -11.71
N HIS A 298 22.07 -4.10 -12.08
CA HIS A 298 22.52 -4.66 -13.36
C HIS A 298 22.01 -3.89 -14.61
N TRP A 299 20.91 -3.14 -14.47
CA TRP A 299 20.28 -2.44 -15.60
C TRP A 299 20.20 -0.91 -15.42
N GLY A 300 20.65 -0.39 -14.26
CA GLY A 300 20.57 1.03 -14.01
C GLY A 300 20.68 1.42 -12.54
N LEU A 301 19.89 2.40 -12.13
CA LEU A 301 19.99 3.04 -10.83
C LEU A 301 18.71 2.87 -10.02
N SER A 302 18.87 2.64 -8.72
CA SER A 302 17.81 2.48 -7.74
C SER A 302 18.19 3.18 -6.41
N GLY A 303 17.52 2.81 -5.34
CA GLY A 303 17.73 3.37 -4.01
C GLY A 303 16.79 4.56 -3.72
N PRO A 304 16.74 5.00 -2.45
CA PRO A 304 15.78 6.00 -1.99
C PRO A 304 15.78 7.31 -2.81
N VAL A 305 16.96 7.80 -3.25
CA VAL A 305 17.04 9.01 -4.04
C VAL A 305 16.36 8.86 -5.41
N VAL A 306 16.58 7.73 -6.08
CA VAL A 306 15.98 7.44 -7.41
C VAL A 306 14.48 7.22 -7.29
N LEU A 307 14.04 6.48 -6.26
CA LEU A 307 12.63 6.25 -6.01
C LEU A 307 11.87 7.54 -5.70
N ARG A 308 12.47 8.48 -4.95
CA ARG A 308 11.86 9.80 -4.73
C ARG A 308 11.77 10.63 -6.00
N LEU A 309 12.83 10.65 -6.82
CA LEU A 309 12.82 11.35 -8.11
C LEU A 309 11.75 10.79 -9.05
N SER A 310 11.63 9.46 -9.13
CA SER A 310 10.60 8.81 -9.95
C SER A 310 9.18 9.08 -9.45
N ALA A 311 8.98 9.22 -8.14
CA ALA A 311 7.69 9.59 -7.57
C ALA A 311 7.30 11.02 -7.94
N TRP A 312 8.19 11.99 -7.74
CA TRP A 312 7.92 13.39 -8.06
C TRP A 312 7.73 13.62 -9.58
N GLY A 313 8.52 12.95 -10.41
CA GLY A 313 8.44 13.05 -11.87
C GLY A 313 7.52 12.01 -12.54
N ALA A 314 6.69 11.27 -11.81
CA ALA A 314 5.98 10.08 -12.32
C ALA A 314 5.14 10.35 -13.57
N ARG A 315 4.36 11.43 -13.59
CA ARG A 315 3.48 11.77 -14.72
C ARG A 315 4.25 12.24 -15.92
N GLU A 316 5.20 13.13 -15.70
CA GLU A 316 6.07 13.68 -16.73
C GLU A 316 6.94 12.58 -17.35
N LEU A 317 7.52 11.70 -16.51
CA LEU A 317 8.29 10.55 -17.00
C LEU A 317 7.40 9.62 -17.85
N HIS A 318 6.18 9.37 -17.44
CA HIS A 318 5.23 8.57 -18.24
C HIS A 318 4.92 9.26 -19.58
N GLN A 319 4.67 10.57 -19.58
CA GLN A 319 4.37 11.37 -20.78
C GLN A 319 5.53 11.33 -21.81
N TYR A 320 6.78 11.28 -21.34
CA TYR A 320 7.98 11.21 -22.16
C TYR A 320 8.54 9.78 -22.29
N ASN A 321 7.69 8.76 -22.16
CA ASN A 321 8.08 7.36 -22.27
C ASN A 321 9.27 6.98 -21.35
N TYR A 322 9.32 7.59 -20.17
CA TYR A 322 10.38 7.41 -19.17
C TYR A 322 11.77 7.83 -19.62
N GLN A 323 11.87 8.71 -20.62
CA GLN A 323 13.13 9.29 -21.07
C GLN A 323 13.45 10.56 -20.28
N ALA A 324 14.69 10.66 -19.76
CA ALA A 324 15.13 11.80 -18.97
C ALA A 324 16.66 11.85 -18.89
N LYS A 325 17.20 12.99 -18.43
CA LYS A 325 18.61 13.14 -18.06
C LYS A 325 18.73 13.22 -16.55
N LEU A 326 19.57 12.34 -15.97
CA LEU A 326 19.86 12.31 -14.55
C LEU A 326 21.30 12.80 -14.33
N THR A 327 21.46 13.89 -13.60
CA THR A 327 22.79 14.36 -13.17
C THR A 327 23.02 13.94 -11.74
N VAL A 328 24.13 13.28 -11.46
CA VAL A 328 24.51 12.79 -10.13
C VAL A 328 25.79 13.45 -9.66
N ASP A 329 25.76 14.00 -8.47
CA ASP A 329 26.91 14.39 -7.66
C ASP A 329 27.15 13.30 -6.62
N PHE A 330 28.22 12.54 -6.74
CA PHE A 330 28.53 11.40 -5.89
C PHE A 330 29.13 11.79 -4.53
N ILE A 331 29.57 13.02 -4.38
CA ILE A 331 30.23 13.55 -3.18
C ILE A 331 29.71 14.97 -2.88
N PRO A 332 28.40 15.12 -2.58
CA PRO A 332 27.75 16.44 -2.53
C PRO A 332 28.33 17.37 -1.47
N ASP A 333 28.90 16.82 -0.40
CA ASP A 333 29.41 17.58 0.75
C ASP A 333 30.81 18.19 0.49
N ILE A 334 31.49 17.84 -0.63
CA ILE A 334 32.84 18.32 -0.92
C ILE A 334 32.75 19.27 -2.13
N HIS A 335 33.34 20.47 -1.99
CA HIS A 335 33.41 21.43 -3.10
C HIS A 335 34.34 20.92 -4.21
N ILE A 336 34.06 21.27 -5.47
CA ILE A 336 34.81 20.79 -6.63
C ILE A 336 36.33 21.07 -6.54
N GLU A 337 36.72 22.21 -6.01
CA GLU A 337 38.14 22.56 -5.88
C GLU A 337 38.84 21.71 -4.81
N ASP A 338 38.14 21.32 -3.75
CA ASP A 338 38.66 20.40 -2.74
C ASP A 338 38.78 18.99 -3.31
N VAL A 339 37.83 18.55 -4.14
CA VAL A 339 37.96 17.26 -4.85
C VAL A 339 39.17 17.22 -5.72
N LYS A 340 39.42 18.27 -6.50
CA LYS A 340 40.65 18.40 -7.30
C LYS A 340 41.88 18.32 -6.42
N ARG A 341 41.93 19.10 -5.33
CA ARG A 341 43.06 19.11 -4.40
C ARG A 341 43.32 17.72 -3.79
N ILE A 342 42.27 17.00 -3.37
CA ILE A 342 42.39 15.63 -2.84
C ILE A 342 42.98 14.69 -3.90
N LEU A 343 42.51 14.76 -5.15
CA LEU A 343 43.01 13.91 -6.23
C LEU A 343 44.48 14.22 -6.58
N PHE A 344 44.88 15.48 -6.58
CA PHE A 344 46.27 15.87 -6.81
C PHE A 344 47.20 15.41 -5.65
N LEU A 345 46.77 15.63 -4.41
CA LEU A 345 47.54 15.14 -3.24
C LEU A 345 47.66 13.62 -3.26
N HIS A 346 46.60 12.91 -3.63
CA HIS A 346 46.64 11.44 -3.74
C HIS A 346 47.62 11.00 -4.84
N LYS A 347 47.66 11.68 -5.96
CA LYS A 347 48.66 11.44 -7.02
C LYS A 347 50.07 11.58 -6.52
N ASP A 348 50.36 12.60 -5.69
CA ASP A 348 51.70 12.92 -5.20
C ASP A 348 52.15 11.93 -4.16
N HIS A 349 51.23 11.42 -3.32
CA HIS A 349 51.55 10.51 -2.20
C HIS A 349 51.54 9.01 -2.55
N HIS A 350 50.85 8.62 -3.63
CA HIS A 350 50.69 7.23 -4.03
C HIS A 350 51.26 6.94 -5.41
N ALA A 351 52.58 7.13 -5.54
CA ALA A 351 53.33 6.88 -6.77
C ALA A 351 53.36 5.39 -7.19
N SER A 352 53.02 4.44 -6.29
CA SER A 352 52.99 3.02 -6.57
C SER A 352 51.73 2.37 -5.93
N LEU A 353 50.72 2.10 -6.72
CA LEU A 353 49.64 1.17 -6.36
C LEU A 353 49.64 0.03 -7.38
N ASP A 354 49.41 -1.20 -6.90
CA ASP A 354 49.18 -2.39 -7.71
C ASP A 354 47.96 -2.15 -8.63
N GLY A 355 48.21 -1.89 -9.88
CA GLY A 355 47.25 -1.66 -10.93
C GLY A 355 47.95 -1.31 -12.23
N ASP A 356 47.33 -1.56 -13.37
CA ASP A 356 47.90 -1.37 -14.71
C ASP A 356 48.32 0.09 -15.07
N MET A 357 47.98 1.05 -14.20
CA MET A 357 48.37 2.43 -14.35
C MET A 357 48.70 3.12 -13.03
N HIS A 358 49.95 3.59 -12.90
CA HIS A 358 50.39 4.34 -11.74
C HIS A 358 49.69 5.69 -11.60
N TRP A 359 49.20 6.08 -10.45
CA TRP A 359 48.56 7.38 -10.20
C TRP A 359 49.45 8.54 -10.64
N ALA A 360 50.76 8.42 -10.42
CA ALA A 360 51.76 9.42 -10.85
C ALA A 360 51.80 9.69 -12.36
N SER A 361 51.40 8.69 -13.18
CA SER A 361 51.42 8.83 -14.65
C SER A 361 50.11 9.47 -15.19
N ILE A 362 49.08 9.66 -14.37
CA ILE A 362 47.82 10.25 -14.82
C ILE A 362 48.01 11.74 -15.11
N PRO A 363 47.71 12.21 -16.31
CA PRO A 363 47.77 13.65 -16.63
C PRO A 363 46.83 14.47 -15.73
N ASN A 364 47.26 15.68 -15.34
CA ASN A 364 46.45 16.55 -14.48
C ASN A 364 45.08 16.89 -15.08
N ASN A 365 44.98 17.01 -16.40
CA ASN A 365 43.69 17.21 -17.09
C ASN A 365 42.72 16.03 -16.90
N ASN A 366 43.26 14.81 -16.81
CA ASN A 366 42.44 13.64 -16.54
C ASN A 366 41.92 13.66 -15.11
N LEU A 367 42.72 14.07 -14.11
CA LEU A 367 42.27 14.24 -12.72
C LEU A 367 41.19 15.33 -12.62
N ASN A 368 41.31 16.43 -13.31
CA ASN A 368 40.25 17.45 -13.41
C ASN A 368 38.98 16.88 -14.02
N THR A 369 39.10 16.03 -15.04
CA THR A 369 37.95 15.36 -15.66
C THR A 369 37.29 14.38 -14.68
N VAL A 370 38.07 13.61 -13.91
CA VAL A 370 37.56 12.74 -12.86
C VAL A 370 36.80 13.54 -11.79
N ALA A 371 37.38 14.66 -11.30
CA ALA A 371 36.73 15.55 -10.36
C ALA A 371 35.38 16.06 -10.87
N LEU A 372 35.34 16.52 -12.14
CA LEU A 372 34.10 16.97 -12.77
C LEU A 372 33.06 15.83 -12.86
N ARG A 373 33.47 14.62 -13.23
CA ARG A 373 32.57 13.48 -13.32
C ARG A 373 32.03 13.08 -11.95
N LEU A 374 32.84 13.10 -10.90
CA LEU A 374 32.36 12.83 -9.53
C LEU A 374 31.32 13.86 -9.09
N LYS A 375 31.41 15.10 -9.53
CA LYS A 375 30.47 16.18 -9.20
C LYS A 375 29.26 16.29 -10.13
N GLN A 376 29.37 15.88 -11.40
CA GLN A 376 28.35 16.11 -12.41
C GLN A 376 28.29 14.97 -13.43
N TRP A 377 28.15 13.73 -12.97
CA TRP A 377 27.98 12.62 -13.90
C TRP A 377 26.57 12.63 -14.48
N MET A 378 26.47 12.65 -15.79
CA MET A 378 25.20 12.64 -16.50
C MET A 378 24.89 11.25 -17.02
N PHE A 379 23.70 10.75 -16.68
CA PHE A 379 23.15 9.49 -17.17
C PHE A 379 21.92 9.77 -18.05
N GLU A 380 21.77 8.99 -19.10
CA GLU A 380 20.56 8.95 -19.90
C GLU A 380 19.64 7.86 -19.36
N VAL A 381 18.50 8.28 -18.82
CA VAL A 381 17.41 7.39 -18.43
C VAL A 381 16.60 7.09 -19.66
N VAL A 382 16.44 5.80 -19.99
CA VAL A 382 15.78 5.34 -21.24
C VAL A 382 14.48 4.59 -20.98
N ALA A 383 14.28 4.09 -19.76
CA ALA A 383 13.06 3.37 -19.36
C ALA A 383 12.96 3.29 -17.83
N LYS A 384 11.78 2.87 -17.35
CA LYS A 384 11.60 2.36 -15.99
C LYS A 384 12.15 0.94 -15.86
N GLY A 385 12.50 0.51 -14.65
CA GLY A 385 12.89 -0.88 -14.35
C GLY A 385 11.77 -1.88 -14.66
N GLN A 386 12.16 -3.13 -14.91
CA GLN A 386 11.26 -4.22 -15.35
C GLN A 386 10.59 -4.93 -14.17
N PHE A 387 9.89 -4.24 -13.28
CA PHE A 387 9.02 -4.91 -12.33
C PHE A 387 7.61 -5.04 -12.92
N LYS A 388 7.04 -6.26 -12.90
CA LYS A 388 5.71 -6.55 -13.44
C LYS A 388 4.60 -5.91 -12.61
N ASP A 389 4.79 -5.82 -11.29
CA ASP A 389 3.84 -5.21 -10.37
C ASP A 389 4.42 -3.91 -9.82
N GLU A 390 3.74 -2.83 -10.09
CA GLU A 390 4.11 -1.51 -9.60
C GLU A 390 3.80 -1.40 -8.11
N PHE A 391 4.78 -0.99 -7.32
CA PHE A 391 4.61 -0.87 -5.87
C PHE A 391 3.60 0.22 -5.51
N VAL A 392 3.61 1.35 -6.26
CA VAL A 392 2.76 2.52 -6.05
C VAL A 392 2.37 3.12 -7.38
N THR A 393 1.17 3.65 -7.48
CA THR A 393 0.65 4.35 -8.65
C THR A 393 0.29 5.80 -8.33
N ALA A 394 0.56 6.68 -9.29
CA ALA A 394 0.12 8.08 -9.32
C ALA A 394 -1.16 8.17 -10.15
N GLY A 395 -2.30 8.44 -9.54
CA GLY A 395 -3.60 8.46 -10.19
C GLY A 395 -4.68 7.84 -9.31
N GLY A 396 -5.88 7.71 -9.83
CA GLY A 396 -7.05 7.20 -9.10
C GLY A 396 -8.16 8.22 -8.94
N VAL A 397 -9.03 8.02 -7.97
CA VAL A 397 -10.16 8.91 -7.69
C VAL A 397 -9.66 10.26 -7.15
N PRO A 398 -10.04 11.40 -7.76
CA PRO A 398 -9.60 12.73 -7.31
C PRO A 398 -10.06 13.02 -5.87
N LEU A 399 -9.19 13.60 -5.06
CA LEU A 399 -9.52 13.99 -3.68
C LEU A 399 -10.61 15.08 -3.63
N SER A 400 -10.76 15.88 -4.69
CA SER A 400 -11.83 16.89 -4.81
C SER A 400 -13.23 16.28 -4.77
N GLU A 401 -13.37 15.00 -5.13
CA GLU A 401 -14.66 14.28 -5.15
C GLU A 401 -14.95 13.55 -3.82
N ILE A 402 -14.04 13.64 -2.85
CA ILE A 402 -14.12 12.97 -1.55
C ILE A 402 -14.11 14.00 -0.43
N SER A 403 -14.90 13.78 0.59
CA SER A 403 -14.85 14.51 1.86
C SER A 403 -13.72 13.94 2.73
N LEU A 404 -12.59 14.63 2.82
CA LEU A 404 -11.42 14.12 3.58
C LEU A 404 -11.65 14.03 5.10
N SER A 405 -12.67 14.70 5.61
CA SER A 405 -13.06 14.60 7.04
C SER A 405 -13.81 13.31 7.37
N THR A 406 -14.46 12.70 6.39
CA THR A 406 -15.27 11.48 6.54
C THR A 406 -14.82 10.34 5.62
N MET A 407 -14.02 10.62 4.60
CA MET A 407 -13.67 9.73 3.49
C MET A 407 -14.86 9.31 2.64
N GLU A 408 -16.00 9.97 2.78
CA GLU A 408 -17.22 9.72 2.02
C GLU A 408 -17.17 10.38 0.63
N SER A 409 -17.77 9.73 -0.34
CA SER A 409 -18.03 10.27 -1.67
C SER A 409 -18.91 11.52 -1.58
N LYS A 410 -18.57 12.56 -2.34
CA LYS A 410 -19.43 13.72 -2.54
C LYS A 410 -20.53 13.48 -3.59
N LYS A 411 -20.49 12.34 -4.30
CA LYS A 411 -21.41 11.99 -5.38
C LYS A 411 -22.44 10.95 -4.96
N GLN A 412 -22.05 10.02 -4.10
CA GLN A 412 -22.90 8.93 -3.64
C GLN A 412 -22.85 8.83 -2.12
N PRO A 413 -23.95 9.10 -1.39
CA PRO A 413 -24.02 8.91 0.06
C PRO A 413 -23.72 7.46 0.46
N ASN A 414 -23.10 7.26 1.64
CA ASN A 414 -22.74 5.98 2.20
C ASN A 414 -21.70 5.17 1.40
N LEU A 415 -21.11 5.77 0.36
CA LEU A 415 -19.95 5.23 -0.36
C LEU A 415 -18.68 5.91 0.14
N PHE A 416 -17.70 5.11 0.56
CA PHE A 416 -16.44 5.61 1.12
C PHE A 416 -15.24 5.10 0.33
N PHE A 417 -14.12 5.84 0.42
CA PHE A 417 -12.87 5.49 -0.24
C PHE A 417 -11.70 5.64 0.73
N ALA A 418 -10.73 4.71 0.68
CA ALA A 418 -9.53 4.83 1.50
C ALA A 418 -8.30 4.20 0.84
N GLY A 419 -7.13 4.81 1.08
CA GLY A 419 -5.84 4.34 0.58
C GLY A 419 -5.57 4.68 -0.87
N GLU A 420 -4.80 3.84 -1.55
CA GLU A 420 -4.20 4.09 -2.88
C GLU A 420 -5.22 4.05 -4.05
N VAL A 421 -6.49 3.76 -3.81
CA VAL A 421 -7.55 3.94 -4.83
C VAL A 421 -7.79 5.42 -5.13
N LEU A 422 -7.41 6.29 -4.21
CA LEU A 422 -7.43 7.74 -4.34
C LEU A 422 -6.19 8.25 -5.09
N ASN A 423 -6.30 9.40 -5.74
CA ASN A 423 -5.16 10.08 -6.37
C ASN A 423 -4.23 10.69 -5.31
N VAL A 424 -3.61 9.81 -4.53
CA VAL A 424 -2.63 10.12 -3.49
C VAL A 424 -1.52 9.10 -3.53
N ASP A 425 -0.31 9.54 -3.67
CA ASP A 425 0.86 8.69 -3.48
C ASP A 425 1.97 9.44 -2.74
N GLY A 426 2.57 8.75 -1.80
CA GLY A 426 3.70 9.21 -1.00
C GLY A 426 5.03 8.75 -1.59
N VAL A 427 6.10 9.46 -1.26
CA VAL A 427 7.46 8.98 -1.53
C VAL A 427 7.78 7.73 -0.70
N THR A 428 8.95 7.11 -0.95
CA THR A 428 9.45 6.02 -0.09
C THR A 428 9.71 6.51 1.33
N GLY A 429 9.43 5.68 2.34
CA GLY A 429 9.67 6.02 3.75
C GLY A 429 8.47 5.82 4.70
N GLY A 430 7.49 4.97 4.34
CA GLY A 430 6.32 4.66 5.17
C GLY A 430 5.07 5.51 4.87
N PHE A 431 5.20 6.53 4.02
CA PHE A 431 4.13 7.49 3.73
C PHE A 431 2.89 6.85 3.09
N ASN A 432 3.05 5.90 2.16
CA ASN A 432 1.92 5.23 1.51
C ASN A 432 1.09 4.40 2.49
N PHE A 433 1.74 3.76 3.45
CA PHE A 433 1.01 3.06 4.51
C PHE A 433 0.35 4.03 5.48
N GLN A 434 1.02 5.15 5.83
CA GLN A 434 0.38 6.15 6.67
C GLN A 434 -0.90 6.70 6.02
N ASN A 435 -0.89 6.98 4.71
CA ASN A 435 -2.12 7.35 3.99
C ASN A 435 -3.21 6.27 4.11
N ALA A 436 -2.83 5.00 4.00
CA ALA A 436 -3.78 3.89 4.11
C ALA A 436 -4.36 3.75 5.53
N TRP A 437 -3.52 3.89 6.57
CA TRP A 437 -3.98 3.87 7.97
C TRP A 437 -4.87 5.05 8.30
N THR A 438 -4.45 6.27 7.96
CA THR A 438 -5.22 7.49 8.21
C THR A 438 -6.57 7.46 7.49
N GLY A 439 -6.58 7.18 6.18
CA GLY A 439 -7.82 7.08 5.41
C GLY A 439 -8.74 5.98 5.90
N GLY A 440 -8.17 4.81 6.25
CA GLY A 440 -8.90 3.70 6.84
C GLY A 440 -9.50 4.06 8.21
N TYR A 441 -8.74 4.73 9.07
CA TYR A 441 -9.22 5.19 10.38
C TYR A 441 -10.40 6.18 10.24
N ILE A 442 -10.27 7.18 9.38
CA ILE A 442 -11.31 8.18 9.16
C ILE A 442 -12.57 7.54 8.59
N ALA A 443 -12.46 6.71 7.53
CA ALA A 443 -13.58 6.01 6.93
C ALA A 443 -14.27 5.09 7.95
N GLY A 444 -13.50 4.28 8.68
CA GLY A 444 -14.02 3.40 9.71
C GLY A 444 -14.71 4.14 10.85
N THR A 445 -14.16 5.30 11.26
CA THR A 445 -14.78 6.16 12.28
C THR A 445 -16.11 6.72 11.79
N SER A 446 -16.15 7.25 10.57
CA SER A 446 -17.38 7.81 9.99
C SER A 446 -18.47 6.76 9.86
N ILE A 447 -18.16 5.60 9.30
CA ILE A 447 -19.12 4.50 9.13
C ILE A 447 -19.61 3.98 10.49
N GLY A 448 -18.70 3.74 11.44
CA GLY A 448 -19.06 3.25 12.78
C GLY A 448 -19.94 4.24 13.55
N THR A 449 -19.66 5.53 13.44
CA THR A 449 -20.48 6.58 14.06
C THR A 449 -21.87 6.66 13.43
N LEU A 450 -21.98 6.62 12.11
CA LEU A 450 -23.26 6.59 11.40
C LEU A 450 -24.09 5.36 11.77
N ALA A 451 -23.45 4.19 11.82
CA ALA A 451 -24.13 2.95 12.21
C ALA A 451 -24.67 3.00 13.65
N SER A 452 -23.87 3.51 14.59
CA SER A 452 -24.29 3.65 16.00
C SER A 452 -25.40 4.68 16.20
N SER A 453 -25.37 5.81 15.44
CA SER A 453 -26.42 6.83 15.51
C SER A 453 -27.76 6.33 14.97
N ASN A 454 -27.73 5.59 13.88
CA ASN A 454 -28.95 5.03 13.28
C ASN A 454 -29.62 3.97 14.19
N MET A 455 -28.84 3.20 14.96
CA MET A 455 -29.40 2.25 15.92
C MET A 455 -30.13 2.96 17.07
N ARG A 456 -29.58 4.07 17.57
CA ARG A 456 -30.23 4.86 18.64
C ARG A 456 -31.56 5.48 18.22
N GLN A 457 -31.70 5.83 16.95
CA GLN A 457 -32.95 6.39 16.41
C GLN A 457 -34.03 5.34 16.22
N GLN A 458 -33.70 4.07 16.08
CA GLN A 458 -34.64 2.95 15.95
C GLN A 458 -35.16 2.41 17.30
N GLN A 459 -34.52 2.73 18.43
CA GLN A 459 -34.90 2.30 19.78
C GLN A 459 -36.00 3.11 20.52
N PRO A 460 -36.46 4.31 20.12
CA PRO A 460 -37.41 5.07 20.92
C PRO A 460 -38.83 4.47 20.98
N TYR A 461 -39.19 3.50 20.15
CA TYR A 461 -40.56 2.96 20.07
C TYR A 461 -40.82 1.72 20.96
N LEU A 462 -39.81 1.17 21.62
CA LEU A 462 -39.97 -0.05 22.46
C LEU A 462 -40.10 0.23 23.96
N GLN A 463 -40.14 1.46 24.41
CA GLN A 463 -40.26 1.79 25.87
C GLN A 463 -41.60 2.42 26.29
N LEU A 464 -42.59 2.52 25.42
CA LEU A 464 -43.90 3.11 25.76
C LEU A 464 -45.09 2.15 25.91
N ASP A 465 -44.88 0.85 25.74
CA ASP A 465 -45.96 -0.15 25.94
C ASP A 465 -45.75 -1.04 27.20
N GLY A 466 -45.36 -0.41 28.30
CA GLY A 466 -45.15 -1.10 29.56
C GLY A 466 -45.55 -0.25 30.79
N SER A 467 -46.76 0.32 30.77
CA SER A 467 -47.38 0.88 32.02
C SER A 467 -48.88 0.62 32.03
#